data_31f2dd42669ae67f5976df5e4608acd9
#
_entry.id   31f2dd42669ae67f5976df5e4608acd9
#
_cell.length_a   1.000
_cell.length_b   1.000
_cell.length_c   1.000
_cell.angle_alpha   90.00
_cell.angle_beta   90.00
_cell.angle_gamma   90.00
#
_symmetry.space_group_name_H-M   'P 1'
#
loop_
_entity.id
_entity.type
_entity.pdbx_description
1 polymer ?
#
loop_
_entity_poly.entity_id
_entity_poly.type
_entity_poly.pdbx_seq_one_letter_code
_entity_poly.pdbx_strand_id
1 'polypeptide(L)'
;MLKVMIVDNESAIRKGLVHCIHWGDLGCEIAAQADDGMMALEQIPVIQPNIVISDIRMPGMDGLELAEIIARDHPGIKVIILTGYPDFAYAQRAVQYHVVDFVLKPMTVEN
;
A
#
# COMPACT_ATOMS: atom_id res chain seq x y z
N MET A 1 15.74 0.21 -9.87
CA MET A 1 14.72 0.96 -9.12
C MET A 1 13.89 0.04 -8.27
N LEU A 2 13.46 0.53 -7.14
CA LEU A 2 12.53 -0.21 -6.28
C LEU A 2 11.14 -0.23 -6.92
N LYS A 3 10.53 -1.38 -6.96
CA LYS A 3 9.18 -1.55 -7.52
C LYS A 3 8.14 -1.28 -6.46
N VAL A 4 7.19 -0.40 -6.77
CA VAL A 4 6.09 -0.01 -5.87
C VAL A 4 4.77 -0.49 -6.46
N MET A 5 3.95 -1.13 -5.63
CA MET A 5 2.57 -1.48 -5.96
C MET A 5 1.64 -0.61 -5.12
N ILE A 6 0.66 0.00 -5.76
CA ILE A 6 -0.36 0.82 -5.09
C ILE A 6 -1.69 0.07 -5.09
N VAL A 7 -2.28 -0.09 -3.91
CA VAL A 7 -3.53 -0.82 -3.72
C VAL A 7 -4.56 0.12 -3.08
N ASP A 8 -5.60 0.47 -3.83
CA ASP A 8 -6.65 1.36 -3.34
C ASP A 8 -7.88 1.18 -4.23
N ASN A 9 -9.05 1.03 -3.63
CA ASN A 9 -10.29 0.89 -4.39
C ASN A 9 -10.79 2.20 -4.99
N GLU A 10 -10.21 3.32 -4.59
CA GLU A 10 -10.55 4.64 -5.14
C GLU A 10 -9.59 4.99 -6.27
N SER A 11 -10.07 4.93 -7.51
CA SER A 11 -9.20 5.17 -8.67
C SER A 11 -8.60 6.58 -8.68
N ALA A 12 -9.34 7.57 -8.18
CA ALA A 12 -8.82 8.94 -8.10
C ALA A 12 -7.61 9.04 -7.17
N ILE A 13 -7.65 8.32 -6.04
CA ILE A 13 -6.53 8.30 -5.10
C ILE A 13 -5.32 7.61 -5.74
N ARG A 14 -5.54 6.46 -6.40
CA ARG A 14 -4.44 5.76 -7.09
C ARG A 14 -3.78 6.65 -8.13
N LYS A 15 -4.60 7.31 -8.97
CA LYS A 15 -4.08 8.20 -10.00
C LYS A 15 -3.30 9.36 -9.40
N GLY A 16 -3.81 9.93 -8.30
CA GLY A 16 -3.12 11.00 -7.60
C GLY A 16 -1.75 10.57 -7.10
N LEU A 17 -1.68 9.40 -6.46
CA LEU A 17 -0.41 8.87 -5.97
C LEU A 17 0.58 8.60 -7.10
N VAL A 18 0.11 8.04 -8.21
CA VAL A 18 0.98 7.73 -9.35
C VAL A 18 1.52 9.01 -10.00
N HIS A 19 0.68 10.03 -10.17
CA HIS A 19 1.03 11.20 -10.96
C HIS A 19 1.62 12.36 -10.16
N CYS A 20 1.29 12.46 -8.88
CA CYS A 20 1.71 13.61 -8.07
C CYS A 20 3.02 13.40 -7.32
N ILE A 21 3.46 12.17 -7.17
CA ILE A 21 4.72 11.87 -6.51
C ILE A 21 5.79 11.58 -7.56
N HIS A 22 6.95 12.19 -7.40
CA HIS A 22 8.07 12.00 -8.32
C HIS A 22 8.86 10.75 -7.92
N TRP A 23 8.31 9.59 -8.25
CA TRP A 23 8.85 8.29 -7.82
C TRP A 23 10.29 8.07 -8.29
N GLY A 24 10.60 8.51 -9.52
CA GLY A 24 11.96 8.35 -10.04
C GLY A 24 13.01 9.08 -9.20
N ASP A 25 12.66 10.25 -8.66
CA ASP A 25 13.56 11.00 -7.78
C ASP A 25 13.82 10.28 -6.46
N LEU A 26 12.95 9.35 -6.09
CA LEU A 26 13.08 8.55 -4.88
C LEU A 26 13.73 7.19 -5.16
N GLY A 27 14.17 6.94 -6.39
CA GLY A 27 14.71 5.66 -6.77
C GLY A 27 13.67 4.56 -6.92
N CYS A 28 12.41 4.94 -7.18
CA CYS A 28 11.27 4.03 -7.25
C CYS A 28 10.57 4.11 -8.59
N GLU A 29 9.81 3.06 -8.91
CA GLU A 29 8.90 3.05 -10.06
C GLU A 29 7.58 2.40 -9.66
N ILE A 30 6.48 2.86 -10.24
CA ILE A 30 5.19 2.21 -10.04
C ILE A 30 5.12 1.01 -10.98
N ALA A 31 5.24 -0.18 -10.40
CA ALA A 31 5.26 -1.42 -11.18
C ALA A 31 3.88 -2.02 -11.36
N ALA A 32 2.93 -1.72 -10.46
CA ALA A 32 1.58 -2.26 -10.53
C ALA A 32 0.61 -1.44 -9.71
N GLN A 33 -0.66 -1.57 -10.05
CA GLN A 33 -1.78 -0.99 -9.30
C GLN A 33 -2.86 -2.06 -9.13
N ALA A 34 -3.53 -2.05 -8.00
CA ALA A 34 -4.60 -2.99 -7.72
C ALA A 34 -5.79 -2.27 -7.07
N ASP A 35 -7.00 -2.74 -7.37
CA ASP A 35 -8.23 -2.18 -6.82
C ASP A 35 -8.54 -2.69 -5.43
N ASP A 36 -8.04 -3.88 -5.10
CA ASP A 36 -8.34 -4.52 -3.82
C ASP A 36 -7.22 -5.50 -3.44
N GLY A 37 -7.35 -6.07 -2.25
CA GLY A 37 -6.33 -6.97 -1.71
C GLY A 37 -6.18 -8.27 -2.49
N MET A 38 -7.27 -8.81 -3.02
CA MET A 38 -7.21 -10.06 -3.79
C MET A 38 -6.42 -9.86 -5.08
N MET A 39 -6.71 -8.76 -5.80
CA MET A 39 -5.97 -8.43 -7.01
C MET A 39 -4.48 -8.23 -6.71
N ALA A 40 -4.18 -7.54 -5.60
CA ALA A 40 -2.80 -7.33 -5.18
C ALA A 40 -2.09 -8.66 -4.96
N LEU A 41 -2.72 -9.59 -4.25
CA LEU A 41 -2.12 -10.90 -3.97
C LEU A 41 -1.87 -11.72 -5.23
N GLU A 42 -2.74 -11.58 -6.23
CA GLU A 42 -2.53 -12.25 -7.51
C GLU A 42 -1.33 -11.69 -8.26
N GLN A 43 -1.08 -10.39 -8.13
CA GLN A 43 -0.01 -9.71 -8.84
C GLN A 43 1.36 -9.84 -8.17
N ILE A 44 1.38 -10.00 -6.85
CA ILE A 44 2.64 -10.00 -6.08
C ILE A 44 3.66 -11.03 -6.60
N PRO A 45 3.29 -12.31 -6.82
CA PRO A 45 4.27 -13.28 -7.30
C PRO A 45 4.84 -12.96 -8.69
N VAL A 46 4.06 -12.28 -9.51
CA VAL A 46 4.46 -11.92 -10.88
C VAL A 46 5.33 -10.67 -10.89
N ILE A 47 4.89 -9.64 -10.17
CA ILE A 47 5.54 -8.33 -10.16
C ILE A 47 6.73 -8.31 -9.21
N GLN A 48 6.62 -9.00 -8.08
CA GLN A 48 7.63 -9.02 -7.02
C GLN A 48 7.98 -7.61 -6.56
N PRO A 49 6.99 -6.84 -6.05
CA PRO A 49 7.25 -5.48 -5.62
C PRO A 49 8.14 -5.45 -4.39
N ASN A 50 8.90 -4.36 -4.24
CA ASN A 50 9.68 -4.11 -3.02
C ASN A 50 8.84 -3.44 -1.95
N ILE A 51 7.88 -2.61 -2.38
CA ILE A 51 7.04 -1.80 -1.50
C ILE A 51 5.60 -1.92 -1.95
N VAL A 52 4.69 -2.12 -0.99
CA VAL A 52 3.24 -2.07 -1.23
C VAL A 52 2.66 -0.93 -0.41
N ILE A 53 1.99 0.00 -1.08
CA ILE A 53 1.26 1.10 -0.43
C ILE A 53 -0.22 0.76 -0.55
N SER A 54 -0.91 0.55 0.57
CA SER A 54 -2.28 0.07 0.56
C SER A 54 -3.19 0.92 1.43
N ASP A 55 -4.41 1.17 0.94
CA ASP A 55 -5.49 1.67 1.76
C ASP A 55 -5.90 0.60 2.77
N ILE A 56 -6.53 1.01 3.88
CA ILE A 56 -7.09 0.08 4.86
C ILE A 56 -8.45 -0.43 4.40
N ARG A 57 -9.37 0.48 4.11
CA ARG A 57 -10.77 0.12 3.85
C ARG A 57 -10.99 -0.17 2.39
N MET A 58 -11.10 -1.46 2.09
CA MET A 58 -11.37 -1.95 0.74
C MET A 58 -12.41 -3.06 0.82
N PRO A 59 -13.25 -3.24 -0.21
CA PRO A 59 -14.21 -4.34 -0.24
C PRO A 59 -13.49 -5.69 -0.16
N GLY A 60 -14.07 -6.60 0.58
CA GLY A 60 -13.49 -7.93 0.76
C GLY A 60 -12.30 -7.88 1.73
N MET A 61 -11.10 -8.09 1.23
CA MET A 61 -9.89 -8.05 2.05
C MET A 61 -9.46 -6.61 2.30
N ASP A 62 -9.34 -6.19 3.56
CA ASP A 62 -8.86 -4.85 3.88
C ASP A 62 -7.32 -4.79 3.85
N GLY A 63 -6.79 -3.58 3.99
CA GLY A 63 -5.34 -3.37 3.89
C GLY A 63 -4.56 -4.03 5.00
N LEU A 64 -5.13 -4.19 6.19
CA LEU A 64 -4.45 -4.86 7.30
C LEU A 64 -4.44 -6.37 7.12
N GLU A 65 -5.50 -6.94 6.57
CA GLU A 65 -5.50 -8.36 6.20
C GLU A 65 -4.48 -8.63 5.12
N LEU A 66 -4.39 -7.73 4.14
CA LEU A 66 -3.37 -7.82 3.10
C LEU A 66 -1.96 -7.76 3.71
N ALA A 67 -1.73 -6.82 4.63
CA ALA A 67 -0.43 -6.68 5.30
C ALA A 67 -0.07 -7.95 6.09
N GLU A 68 -1.06 -8.56 6.76
CA GLU A 68 -0.84 -9.81 7.48
C GLU A 68 -0.38 -10.93 6.55
N ILE A 69 -1.04 -11.09 5.41
CA ILE A 69 -0.69 -12.11 4.44
C ILE A 69 0.71 -11.85 3.85
N ILE A 70 1.00 -10.60 3.54
CA ILE A 70 2.33 -10.22 3.02
C ILE A 70 3.41 -10.52 4.06
N ALA A 71 3.18 -10.19 5.32
CA ALA A 71 4.15 -10.46 6.38
C ALA A 71 4.43 -11.97 6.53
N ARG A 72 3.40 -12.79 6.35
CA ARG A 72 3.53 -14.24 6.45
C ARG A 72 4.18 -14.88 5.23
N ASP A 73 3.71 -14.50 4.02
CA ASP A 73 4.07 -15.19 2.78
C ASP A 73 5.14 -14.47 1.97
N HIS A 74 5.32 -13.17 2.18
CA HIS A 74 6.25 -12.34 1.41
C HIS A 74 7.00 -11.38 2.34
N PRO A 75 7.76 -11.89 3.31
CA PRO A 75 8.33 -11.06 4.39
C PRO A 75 9.35 -10.01 3.94
N GLY A 76 9.85 -10.13 2.70
CA GLY A 76 10.78 -9.13 2.16
C GLY A 76 10.12 -7.86 1.65
N ILE A 77 8.81 -7.85 1.51
CA ILE A 77 8.07 -6.70 1.01
C ILE A 77 7.78 -5.73 2.16
N LYS A 78 8.05 -4.45 1.94
CA LYS A 78 7.72 -3.38 2.90
C LYS A 78 6.31 -2.89 2.63
N VAL A 79 5.50 -2.73 3.66
CA VAL A 79 4.11 -2.28 3.54
C VAL A 79 3.94 -0.92 4.19
N ILE A 80 3.31 0.00 3.47
CA ILE A 80 2.90 1.31 3.98
C ILE A 80 1.38 1.36 3.90
N ILE A 81 0.74 1.70 5.02
CA ILE A 81 -0.71 1.82 5.09
C ILE A 81 -1.12 3.28 4.95
N LEU A 82 -2.03 3.54 4.03
CA LEU A 82 -2.63 4.85 3.80
C LEU A 82 -4.08 4.79 4.22
N THR A 83 -4.53 5.71 5.08
CA THR A 83 -5.91 5.70 5.54
C THR A 83 -6.45 7.10 5.79
N GLY A 84 -7.75 7.29 5.54
CA GLY A 84 -8.47 8.49 5.93
C GLY A 84 -9.07 8.40 7.33
N TYR A 85 -8.84 7.30 8.04
CA TYR A 85 -9.48 7.02 9.31
C TYR A 85 -8.43 6.90 10.40
N PRO A 86 -8.25 7.95 11.24
CA PRO A 86 -7.27 7.90 12.33
C PRO A 86 -7.78 7.00 13.46
N ASP A 87 -7.66 5.71 13.29
CA ASP A 87 -8.14 4.71 14.23
C ASP A 87 -6.95 4.05 14.92
N PHE A 88 -6.93 4.19 16.24
CA PHE A 88 -5.86 3.66 17.07
C PHE A 88 -5.76 2.13 16.96
N ALA A 89 -6.90 1.45 16.85
CA ALA A 89 -6.91 -0.02 16.70
C ALA A 89 -6.23 -0.45 15.39
N TYR A 90 -6.43 0.29 14.31
CA TYR A 90 -5.75 0.01 13.04
C TYR A 90 -4.25 0.20 13.19
N ALA A 91 -3.81 1.26 13.86
CA ALA A 91 -2.39 1.51 14.06
C ALA A 91 -1.74 0.38 14.87
N GLN A 92 -2.41 -0.11 15.90
CA GLN A 92 -1.90 -1.23 16.69
C GLN A 92 -1.76 -2.50 15.88
N ARG A 93 -2.77 -2.81 15.04
CA ARG A 93 -2.71 -3.99 14.16
C ARG A 93 -1.60 -3.84 13.13
N ALA A 94 -1.40 -2.64 12.60
CA ALA A 94 -0.34 -2.38 11.62
C ALA A 94 1.04 -2.70 12.20
N VAL A 95 1.28 -2.35 13.46
CA VAL A 95 2.54 -2.68 14.13
C VAL A 95 2.74 -4.19 14.22
N GLN A 96 1.68 -4.96 14.51
CA GLN A 96 1.77 -6.42 14.59
C GLN A 96 2.19 -7.05 13.26
N TYR A 97 1.83 -6.43 12.13
CA TYR A 97 2.12 -6.97 10.80
C TYR A 97 3.36 -6.35 10.18
N HIS A 98 4.20 -5.71 10.98
CA HIS A 98 5.48 -5.11 10.54
C HIS A 98 5.29 -4.10 9.41
N VAL A 99 4.21 -3.34 9.47
CA VAL A 99 3.98 -2.24 8.55
C VAL A 99 5.03 -1.16 8.79
N VAL A 100 5.65 -0.69 7.71
CA VAL A 100 6.74 0.30 7.81
C VAL A 100 6.22 1.66 8.24
N ASP A 101 5.05 2.03 7.74
CA ASP A 101 4.48 3.33 8.06
C ASP A 101 2.96 3.28 7.98
N PHE A 102 2.34 4.24 8.64
CA PHE A 102 0.89 4.37 8.71
C PHE A 102 0.57 5.84 8.46
N VAL A 103 0.15 6.14 7.23
CA VAL A 103 -0.02 7.52 6.76
C VAL A 103 -1.49 7.88 6.65
N LEU A 104 -1.86 9.05 7.15
CA LEU A 104 -3.23 9.54 7.15
C LEU A 104 -3.56 10.26 5.85
N LYS A 105 -4.69 9.90 5.24
CA LYS A 105 -5.26 10.63 4.09
C LYS A 105 -6.02 11.88 4.58
N PRO A 106 -6.21 12.88 3.73
CA PRO A 106 -5.64 13.01 2.39
C PRO A 106 -4.18 13.44 2.45
N MET A 107 -3.42 12.96 1.46
CA MET A 107 -2.05 13.41 1.26
C MET A 107 -2.03 14.49 0.21
N THR A 108 -1.18 15.47 0.40
CA THR A 108 -0.91 16.45 -0.65
C THR A 108 0.58 16.48 -0.92
N VAL A 109 0.94 16.87 -2.14
CA VAL A 109 2.34 16.92 -2.55
C VAL A 109 3.12 17.97 -1.77
N GLU A 110 2.41 18.98 -1.28
CA GLU A 110 3.01 20.07 -0.53
C GLU A 110 3.36 19.74 0.91
N ASN A 111 2.84 18.66 1.42
CA ASN A 111 3.03 18.28 2.83
C ASN A 111 4.24 17.37 3.02
#